data_0802042f2c6a6f3879d6ee68ace9a809
#
_entry.id   0802042f2c6a6f3879d6ee68ace9a809
#
_cell.length_a   1.000
_cell.length_b   1.000
_cell.length_c   1.000
_cell.angle_alpha   90.00
_cell.angle_beta   90.00
_cell.angle_gamma   90.00
#
_symmetry.space_group_name_H-M   'P 1'
#
loop_
_entity.id
_entity.type
_entity.pdbx_description
1 polymer ?
#
loop_
_entity_poly.entity_id
_entity_poly.type
_entity_poly.pdbx_seq_one_letter_code
_entity_poly.pdbx_strand_id
1 'polypeptide(L)'
;MLDLKGLDTFVWLARLRSFRTTAAHLNTTQPAVSARIAQLEQSLGVLLFHRTSRHVSLTPRGLELLGHAERMLAEREAILRTFADHQTIRGTIRLGVSETIVHVWLTAFVAELHRRYPRVTLDIEVDTSSQLRDRLVAAELDVAFLLGPVDEPRIGNRALCSYPLAWVCSSAIELPEPSPLPLAELTRWPIITYARKTRPYVAIQEMLLRHDIRDARIFTNSSLATILRLVRDGIGIGYVPPMFLATELGSGTMRLVRAAQPLASLDYTVSWVRYPEGRIADAVAQLASQTAAAHPTSLSEGFH
;
A
#
# COMPACT_ATOMS: atom_id res chain seq x y z
N MET A 1 -22.44 -5.47 32.67
CA MET A 1 -22.26 -4.20 31.95
C MET A 1 -21.26 -4.43 30.81
N LEU A 2 -21.58 -4.03 29.60
CA LEU A 2 -20.69 -4.13 28.45
C LEU A 2 -19.52 -3.15 28.63
N ASP A 3 -18.28 -3.66 28.67
CA ASP A 3 -17.08 -2.82 28.80
C ASP A 3 -16.16 -2.95 27.59
N LEU A 4 -15.37 -1.92 27.35
CA LEU A 4 -14.46 -1.84 26.19
C LEU A 4 -13.29 -2.82 26.31
N LYS A 5 -12.85 -3.17 27.53
CA LYS A 5 -11.78 -4.16 27.73
C LYS A 5 -12.26 -5.57 27.40
N GLY A 6 -13.52 -5.87 27.72
CA GLY A 6 -14.17 -7.14 27.33
C GLY A 6 -14.29 -7.25 25.80
N LEU A 7 -14.72 -6.17 25.11
CA LEU A 7 -14.80 -6.14 23.65
C LEU A 7 -13.44 -6.27 22.99
N ASP A 8 -12.42 -5.59 23.51
CA ASP A 8 -11.05 -5.70 23.00
C ASP A 8 -10.50 -7.12 23.13
N THR A 9 -10.66 -7.72 24.33
CA THR A 9 -10.29 -9.13 24.57
C THR A 9 -11.04 -10.08 23.63
N PHE A 10 -12.31 -9.84 23.36
CA PHE A 10 -13.13 -10.61 22.44
C PHE A 10 -12.61 -10.52 20.99
N VAL A 11 -12.35 -9.32 20.48
CA VAL A 11 -11.83 -9.12 19.12
C VAL A 11 -10.48 -9.81 18.94
N TRP A 12 -9.58 -9.70 19.91
CA TRP A 12 -8.30 -10.39 19.86
C TRP A 12 -8.41 -11.91 19.91
N LEU A 13 -9.28 -12.44 20.75
CA LEU A 13 -9.50 -13.89 20.80
C LEU A 13 -10.12 -14.41 19.50
N ALA A 14 -11.03 -13.67 18.89
CA ALA A 14 -11.61 -14.00 17.59
C ALA A 14 -10.54 -14.10 16.50
N ARG A 15 -9.55 -13.20 16.52
CA ARG A 15 -8.45 -13.13 15.56
C ARG A 15 -7.38 -14.19 15.78
N LEU A 16 -6.90 -14.32 17.02
CA LEU A 16 -5.79 -15.21 17.37
C LEU A 16 -6.22 -16.65 17.61
N ARG A 17 -7.51 -16.90 17.84
CA ARG A 17 -8.12 -18.23 18.05
C ARG A 17 -7.43 -19.06 19.15
N SER A 18 -6.78 -18.40 20.11
CA SER A 18 -6.01 -19.02 21.18
C SER A 18 -6.00 -18.13 22.41
N PHE A 19 -6.55 -18.63 23.52
CA PHE A 19 -6.55 -17.92 24.80
C PHE A 19 -5.13 -17.57 25.29
N ARG A 20 -4.18 -18.51 25.09
CA ARG A 20 -2.78 -18.30 25.50
C ARG A 20 -2.12 -17.20 24.66
N THR A 21 -2.29 -17.23 23.34
CA THR A 21 -1.73 -16.23 22.43
C THR A 21 -2.36 -14.85 22.67
N THR A 22 -3.68 -14.83 22.93
CA THR A 22 -4.40 -13.59 23.28
C THR A 22 -3.90 -13.01 24.61
N ALA A 23 -3.64 -13.86 25.60
CA ALA A 23 -3.09 -13.40 26.89
C ALA A 23 -1.69 -12.79 26.73
N ALA A 24 -0.81 -13.44 25.98
CA ALA A 24 0.52 -12.90 25.67
C ALA A 24 0.42 -11.55 24.92
N HIS A 25 -0.48 -11.47 23.93
CA HIS A 25 -0.69 -10.24 23.15
C HIS A 25 -1.20 -9.08 24.01
N LEU A 26 -2.14 -9.34 24.93
CA LEU A 26 -2.73 -8.34 25.82
C LEU A 26 -1.91 -8.11 27.10
N ASN A 27 -0.68 -8.63 27.18
CA ASN A 27 0.18 -8.56 28.36
C ASN A 27 -0.57 -8.94 29.66
N THR A 28 -1.33 -10.03 29.62
CA THR A 28 -2.15 -10.52 30.74
C THR A 28 -2.06 -12.04 30.88
N THR A 29 -2.81 -12.63 31.79
CA THR A 29 -2.82 -14.07 32.01
C THR A 29 -4.00 -14.75 31.25
N GLN A 30 -3.83 -16.02 30.88
CA GLN A 30 -4.90 -16.79 30.25
C GLN A 30 -6.19 -16.86 31.11
N PRO A 31 -6.13 -17.06 32.44
CA PRO A 31 -7.32 -16.97 33.28
C PRO A 31 -8.03 -15.61 33.20
N ALA A 32 -7.29 -14.52 33.14
CA ALA A 32 -7.86 -13.18 33.00
C ALA A 32 -8.60 -12.98 31.65
N VAL A 33 -8.04 -13.49 30.56
CA VAL A 33 -8.71 -13.50 29.24
C VAL A 33 -9.99 -14.33 29.33
N SER A 34 -9.93 -15.53 29.91
CA SER A 34 -11.10 -16.42 30.06
C SER A 34 -12.21 -15.78 30.90
N ALA A 35 -11.85 -15.12 32.00
CA ALA A 35 -12.78 -14.42 32.89
C ALA A 35 -13.48 -13.25 32.16
N ARG A 36 -12.71 -12.43 31.39
CA ARG A 36 -13.27 -11.31 30.63
C ARG A 36 -14.27 -11.78 29.56
N ILE A 37 -13.95 -12.86 28.85
CA ILE A 37 -14.86 -13.44 27.85
C ILE A 37 -16.12 -14.00 28.53
N ALA A 38 -15.97 -14.71 29.61
CA ALA A 38 -17.14 -15.25 30.38
C ALA A 38 -18.05 -14.12 30.89
N GLN A 39 -17.46 -13.02 31.39
CA GLN A 39 -18.21 -11.84 31.83
C GLN A 39 -18.95 -11.15 30.69
N LEU A 40 -18.33 -11.07 29.51
CA LEU A 40 -18.94 -10.51 28.30
C LEU A 40 -20.11 -11.38 27.83
N GLU A 41 -19.92 -12.72 27.74
CA GLU A 41 -20.95 -13.68 27.41
C GLU A 41 -22.14 -13.61 28.41
N GLN A 42 -21.84 -13.52 29.70
CA GLN A 42 -22.85 -13.35 30.74
C GLN A 42 -23.63 -12.03 30.58
N SER A 43 -22.95 -10.93 30.29
CA SER A 43 -23.60 -9.62 30.12
C SER A 43 -24.52 -9.55 28.89
N LEU A 44 -24.24 -10.36 27.85
CA LEU A 44 -25.02 -10.45 26.64
C LEU A 44 -26.04 -11.61 26.65
N GLY A 45 -25.93 -12.53 27.61
CA GLY A 45 -26.81 -13.69 27.72
C GLY A 45 -26.60 -14.73 26.61
N VAL A 46 -25.49 -14.70 25.89
CA VAL A 46 -25.19 -15.59 24.76
C VAL A 46 -23.74 -16.03 24.77
N LEU A 47 -23.49 -17.24 24.25
CA LEU A 47 -22.11 -17.70 24.00
C LEU A 47 -21.59 -17.09 22.72
N LEU A 48 -20.37 -16.61 22.76
CA LEU A 48 -19.67 -15.95 21.63
C LEU A 48 -18.67 -16.90 20.97
N PHE A 49 -18.16 -17.89 21.70
CA PHE A 49 -17.21 -18.86 21.21
C PHE A 49 -17.69 -20.31 21.41
N HIS A 50 -17.45 -21.14 20.40
CA HIS A 50 -17.39 -22.59 20.55
C HIS A 50 -16.02 -22.96 21.12
N ARG A 51 -16.01 -23.61 22.27
CA ARG A 51 -14.79 -24.05 22.96
C ARG A 51 -14.67 -25.57 22.82
N THR A 52 -13.70 -26.01 22.03
CA THR A 52 -13.26 -27.41 22.03
C THR A 52 -11.83 -27.49 22.56
N SER A 53 -11.40 -28.67 22.94
CA SER A 53 -10.03 -28.87 23.47
C SER A 53 -8.91 -28.50 22.49
N ARG A 54 -9.24 -28.33 21.21
CA ARG A 54 -8.26 -28.05 20.14
C ARG A 54 -8.50 -26.76 19.36
N HIS A 55 -9.72 -26.20 19.37
CA HIS A 55 -10.05 -25.04 18.57
C HIS A 55 -11.00 -24.07 19.29
N VAL A 56 -10.75 -22.79 19.07
CA VAL A 56 -11.63 -21.67 19.45
C VAL A 56 -12.18 -21.07 18.15
N SER A 57 -13.51 -21.08 18.01
CA SER A 57 -14.19 -20.48 16.85
C SER A 57 -15.38 -19.65 17.31
N LEU A 58 -15.76 -18.65 16.53
CA LEU A 58 -16.92 -17.82 16.82
C LEU A 58 -18.23 -18.62 16.65
N THR A 59 -19.21 -18.37 17.51
CA THR A 59 -20.61 -18.71 17.27
C THR A 59 -21.22 -17.75 16.25
N PRO A 60 -22.42 -18.02 15.69
CA PRO A 60 -23.14 -17.04 14.86
C PRO A 60 -23.34 -15.70 15.59
N ARG A 61 -23.64 -15.72 16.90
CA ARG A 61 -23.76 -14.51 17.72
C ARG A 61 -22.39 -13.83 17.95
N GLY A 62 -21.32 -14.60 18.06
CA GLY A 62 -19.95 -14.07 18.10
C GLY A 62 -19.58 -13.36 16.80
N LEU A 63 -19.95 -13.93 15.63
CA LEU A 63 -19.70 -13.31 14.35
C LEU A 63 -20.47 -11.97 14.18
N GLU A 64 -21.73 -11.95 14.62
CA GLU A 64 -22.56 -10.75 14.64
C GLU A 64 -21.95 -9.66 15.54
N LEU A 65 -21.54 -10.03 16.77
CA LEU A 65 -20.90 -9.09 17.69
C LEU A 65 -19.57 -8.56 17.14
N LEU A 66 -18.80 -9.34 16.39
CA LEU A 66 -17.47 -8.94 15.92
C LEU A 66 -17.51 -7.62 15.14
N GLY A 67 -18.43 -7.47 14.20
CA GLY A 67 -18.59 -6.25 13.44
C GLY A 67 -18.99 -5.03 14.30
N HIS A 68 -19.82 -5.24 15.35
CA HIS A 68 -20.18 -4.17 16.28
C HIS A 68 -19.01 -3.80 17.19
N ALA A 69 -18.29 -4.80 17.73
CA ALA A 69 -17.14 -4.60 18.61
C ALA A 69 -16.01 -3.82 17.88
N GLU A 70 -15.71 -4.21 16.64
CA GLU A 70 -14.70 -3.51 15.83
C GLU A 70 -15.08 -2.05 15.56
N ARG A 71 -16.34 -1.75 15.25
CA ARG A 71 -16.81 -0.36 15.09
C ARG A 71 -16.73 0.44 16.38
N MET A 72 -17.14 -0.11 17.52
CA MET A 72 -17.07 0.57 18.81
C MET A 72 -15.62 0.88 19.22
N LEU A 73 -14.71 -0.07 19.03
CA LEU A 73 -13.27 0.14 19.30
C LEU A 73 -12.66 1.18 18.35
N ALA A 74 -13.05 1.17 17.08
CA ALA A 74 -12.62 2.17 16.10
C ALA A 74 -13.12 3.58 16.47
N GLU A 75 -14.36 3.72 16.93
CA GLU A 75 -14.92 5.00 17.35
C GLU A 75 -14.26 5.51 18.64
N ARG A 76 -14.02 4.62 19.62
CA ARG A 76 -13.22 4.97 20.80
C ARG A 76 -11.85 5.54 20.40
N GLU A 77 -11.17 4.89 19.46
CA GLU A 77 -9.87 5.35 18.96
C GLU A 77 -9.99 6.69 18.21
N ALA A 78 -11.08 6.92 17.48
CA ALA A 78 -11.35 8.20 16.84
C ALA A 78 -11.50 9.34 17.87
N ILE A 79 -12.26 9.11 18.95
CA ILE A 79 -12.39 10.04 20.06
C ILE A 79 -11.03 10.32 20.69
N LEU A 80 -10.28 9.27 21.03
CA LEU A 80 -8.95 9.42 21.64
C LEU A 80 -7.96 10.17 20.73
N ARG A 81 -8.07 10.00 19.39
CA ARG A 81 -7.28 10.78 18.42
C ARG A 81 -7.64 12.28 18.43
N THR A 82 -8.93 12.58 18.54
CA THR A 82 -9.41 13.99 18.55
C THR A 82 -8.86 14.77 19.74
N PHE A 83 -8.70 14.12 20.89
CA PHE A 83 -8.24 14.73 22.14
C PHE A 83 -6.78 14.40 22.51
N ALA A 84 -6.08 13.61 21.69
CA ALA A 84 -4.68 13.29 21.97
C ALA A 84 -3.80 14.50 21.64
N ASP A 85 -2.93 14.84 22.57
CA ASP A 85 -1.78 15.71 22.26
C ASP A 85 -0.84 14.94 21.33
N HIS A 86 -0.69 15.44 20.10
CA HIS A 86 0.14 14.83 19.06
C HIS A 86 1.60 14.65 19.51
N GLN A 87 2.05 15.42 20.49
CA GLN A 87 3.40 15.32 21.06
C GLN A 87 3.60 14.08 21.97
N THR A 88 2.53 13.42 22.38
CA THR A 88 2.62 12.22 23.24
C THR A 88 2.77 10.92 22.43
N ILE A 89 2.49 10.95 21.12
CA ILE A 89 2.67 9.80 20.24
C ILE A 89 4.16 9.52 20.05
N ARG A 90 4.60 8.34 20.46
CA ARG A 90 6.01 7.89 20.40
C ARG A 90 6.10 6.44 19.99
N GLY A 91 7.20 6.07 19.35
CA GLY A 91 7.49 4.70 18.95
C GLY A 91 8.19 4.66 17.59
N THR A 92 8.53 3.47 17.15
CA THR A 92 9.12 3.23 15.83
C THR A 92 8.06 2.68 14.90
N ILE A 93 7.99 3.21 13.69
CA ILE A 93 7.16 2.71 12.58
C ILE A 93 8.07 2.10 11.53
N ARG A 94 7.85 0.84 11.22
CA ARG A 94 8.48 0.15 10.10
C ARG A 94 7.66 0.44 8.85
N LEU A 95 8.19 1.33 8.01
CA LEU A 95 7.52 1.88 6.84
C LEU A 95 8.11 1.30 5.57
N GLY A 96 7.32 0.54 4.82
CA GLY A 96 7.67 0.10 3.47
C GLY A 96 7.24 1.13 2.43
N VAL A 97 8.09 1.44 1.45
CA VAL A 97 7.78 2.45 0.43
C VAL A 97 8.19 1.96 -0.95
N SER A 98 7.29 2.07 -1.93
CA SER A 98 7.64 1.87 -3.33
C SER A 98 8.53 3.01 -3.84
N GLU A 99 9.55 2.70 -4.64
CA GLU A 99 10.55 3.67 -5.14
C GLU A 99 9.89 4.88 -5.84
N THR A 100 8.79 4.69 -6.55
CA THR A 100 8.04 5.77 -7.18
C THR A 100 7.63 6.85 -6.16
N ILE A 101 7.16 6.46 -4.97
CA ILE A 101 6.75 7.39 -3.91
C ILE A 101 7.96 8.11 -3.32
N VAL A 102 9.11 7.42 -3.22
CA VAL A 102 10.38 8.02 -2.75
C VAL A 102 10.72 9.25 -3.57
N HIS A 103 10.60 9.14 -4.89
CA HIS A 103 10.96 10.22 -5.82
C HIS A 103 9.94 11.36 -5.90
N VAL A 104 8.72 11.18 -5.40
CA VAL A 104 7.66 12.21 -5.54
C VAL A 104 7.46 13.01 -4.26
N TRP A 105 7.06 12.36 -3.17
CA TRP A 105 6.65 13.09 -1.98
C TRP A 105 7.07 12.46 -0.64
N LEU A 106 7.85 11.39 -0.62
CA LEU A 106 8.30 10.79 0.64
C LEU A 106 9.03 11.80 1.53
N THR A 107 9.89 12.65 0.96
CA THR A 107 10.63 13.67 1.71
C THR A 107 9.68 14.67 2.38
N ALA A 108 8.66 15.13 1.68
CA ALA A 108 7.64 16.03 2.24
C ALA A 108 6.85 15.34 3.35
N PHE A 109 6.50 14.07 3.18
CA PHE A 109 5.83 13.27 4.20
C PHE A 109 6.69 13.12 5.47
N VAL A 110 7.97 12.78 5.33
CA VAL A 110 8.89 12.63 6.46
C VAL A 110 9.05 13.95 7.22
N ALA A 111 9.19 15.07 6.51
CA ALA A 111 9.28 16.40 7.12
C ALA A 111 8.01 16.74 7.91
N GLU A 112 6.84 16.51 7.35
CA GLU A 112 5.56 16.79 8.01
C GLU A 112 5.31 15.83 9.19
N LEU A 113 5.70 14.56 9.06
CA LEU A 113 5.62 13.60 10.15
C LEU A 113 6.52 14.01 11.33
N HIS A 114 7.76 14.38 11.05
CA HIS A 114 8.68 14.86 12.09
C HIS A 114 8.16 16.13 12.80
N ARG A 115 7.59 17.07 12.03
CA ARG A 115 6.98 18.29 12.60
C ARG A 115 5.79 17.97 13.52
N ARG A 116 4.92 17.03 13.09
CA ARG A 116 3.65 16.73 13.79
C ARG A 116 3.84 15.70 14.91
N TYR A 117 4.77 14.78 14.76
CA TYR A 117 5.04 13.67 15.67
C TYR A 117 6.54 13.54 15.96
N PRO A 118 7.16 14.49 16.68
CA PRO A 118 8.64 14.58 16.82
C PRO A 118 9.25 13.41 17.59
N ARG A 119 8.45 12.59 18.27
CA ARG A 119 8.89 11.41 19.02
C ARG A 119 8.65 10.08 18.29
N VAL A 120 8.21 10.15 17.03
CA VAL A 120 8.05 8.98 16.18
C VAL A 120 9.33 8.79 15.37
N THR A 121 9.90 7.60 15.44
CA THR A 121 11.03 7.18 14.60
C THR A 121 10.52 6.39 13.43
N LEU A 122 11.07 6.62 12.24
CA LEU A 122 10.81 5.82 11.04
C LEU A 122 11.98 4.89 10.77
N ASP A 123 11.65 3.63 10.53
CA ASP A 123 12.51 2.63 9.90
C ASP A 123 11.95 2.42 8.49
N ILE A 124 12.66 2.96 7.48
CA ILE A 124 12.14 3.03 6.11
C ILE A 124 12.84 2.01 5.24
N GLU A 125 12.04 1.16 4.59
CA GLU A 125 12.51 0.20 3.62
C GLU A 125 11.91 0.48 2.25
N VAL A 126 12.75 0.39 1.21
CA VAL A 126 12.34 0.60 -0.18
C VAL A 126 12.39 -0.72 -0.93
N ASP A 127 11.25 -1.15 -1.47
CA ASP A 127 11.16 -2.40 -2.22
C ASP A 127 10.00 -2.36 -3.22
N THR A 128 9.81 -3.46 -3.96
CA THR A 128 8.67 -3.64 -4.87
C THR A 128 7.36 -3.79 -4.09
N SER A 129 6.25 -3.35 -4.67
CA SER A 129 4.93 -3.45 -4.02
C SER A 129 4.54 -4.88 -3.62
N SER A 130 5.02 -5.90 -4.33
CA SER A 130 4.78 -7.31 -3.98
C SER A 130 5.51 -7.71 -2.71
N GLN A 131 6.80 -7.37 -2.57
CA GLN A 131 7.60 -7.65 -1.38
C GLN A 131 7.05 -6.88 -0.17
N LEU A 132 6.75 -5.60 -0.34
CA LEU A 132 6.15 -4.77 0.71
C LEU A 132 4.82 -5.33 1.20
N ARG A 133 3.96 -5.81 0.28
CA ARG A 133 2.69 -6.45 0.63
C ARG A 133 2.92 -7.71 1.47
N ASP A 134 3.81 -8.60 1.03
CA ASP A 134 4.05 -9.88 1.70
C ASP A 134 4.58 -9.63 3.13
N ARG A 135 5.48 -8.66 3.31
CA ARG A 135 6.02 -8.26 4.61
C ARG A 135 4.99 -7.54 5.49
N LEU A 136 4.10 -6.73 4.90
CA LEU A 136 3.01 -6.09 5.63
C LEU A 136 2.02 -7.15 6.17
N VAL A 137 1.69 -8.15 5.36
CA VAL A 137 0.83 -9.27 5.76
C VAL A 137 1.49 -10.12 6.86
N ALA A 138 2.80 -10.30 6.80
CA ALA A 138 3.59 -10.96 7.85
C ALA A 138 3.78 -10.11 9.12
N ALA A 139 3.28 -8.86 9.15
CA ALA A 139 3.48 -7.88 10.22
C ALA A 139 4.97 -7.56 10.49
N GLU A 140 5.83 -7.71 9.49
CA GLU A 140 7.20 -7.23 9.51
C GLU A 140 7.27 -5.72 9.24
N LEU A 141 6.28 -5.17 8.53
CA LEU A 141 6.03 -3.75 8.34
C LEU A 141 4.74 -3.35 9.07
N ASP A 142 4.68 -2.12 9.56
CA ASP A 142 3.49 -1.56 10.20
C ASP A 142 2.62 -0.80 9.21
N VAL A 143 3.26 -0.10 8.26
CA VAL A 143 2.64 0.72 7.20
C VAL A 143 3.40 0.48 5.90
N ALA A 144 2.70 0.49 4.77
CA ALA A 144 3.31 0.44 3.46
C ALA A 144 2.64 1.39 2.46
N PHE A 145 3.44 2.09 1.65
CA PHE A 145 3.00 2.87 0.49
C PHE A 145 3.30 2.05 -0.77
N LEU A 146 2.29 1.41 -1.32
CA LEU A 146 2.45 0.39 -2.37
C LEU A 146 1.29 0.42 -3.38
N LEU A 147 1.47 -0.28 -4.50
CA LEU A 147 0.37 -0.53 -5.45
C LEU A 147 -0.65 -1.46 -4.78
N GLY A 148 -1.81 -0.88 -4.42
CA GLY A 148 -2.83 -1.56 -3.64
C GLY A 148 -4.16 -1.73 -4.37
N PRO A 149 -5.23 -2.04 -3.65
CA PRO A 149 -5.24 -2.35 -2.21
C PRO A 149 -4.64 -3.72 -1.86
N VAL A 150 -4.31 -3.93 -0.57
CA VAL A 150 -3.96 -5.24 -0.03
C VAL A 150 -5.24 -5.90 0.48
N ASP A 151 -5.64 -6.99 -0.15
CA ASP A 151 -6.88 -7.71 0.18
C ASP A 151 -6.64 -8.72 1.33
N GLU A 152 -6.54 -8.18 2.54
CA GLU A 152 -6.38 -8.95 3.77
C GLU A 152 -7.21 -8.32 4.91
N PRO A 153 -7.97 -9.10 5.70
CA PRO A 153 -8.90 -8.57 6.71
C PRO A 153 -8.25 -7.69 7.77
N ARG A 154 -6.97 -7.96 8.09
CA ARG A 154 -6.21 -7.22 9.10
C ARG A 154 -5.54 -5.96 8.57
N ILE A 155 -5.63 -5.72 7.27
CA ILE A 155 -4.98 -4.57 6.63
C ILE A 155 -6.02 -3.48 6.37
N GLY A 156 -5.73 -2.28 6.83
CA GLY A 156 -6.43 -1.07 6.41
C GLY A 156 -5.86 -0.55 5.11
N ASN A 157 -6.70 -0.03 4.23
CA ASN A 157 -6.27 0.57 2.98
C ASN A 157 -6.94 1.93 2.80
N ARG A 158 -6.18 2.88 2.27
CA ARG A 158 -6.70 4.17 1.80
C ARG A 158 -5.96 4.58 0.53
N ALA A 159 -6.69 5.10 -0.45
CA ALA A 159 -6.10 5.63 -1.67
C ALA A 159 -5.13 6.78 -1.35
N LEU A 160 -4.01 6.83 -2.05
CA LEU A 160 -3.01 7.88 -1.98
C LEU A 160 -2.99 8.73 -3.24
N CYS A 161 -2.55 8.14 -4.34
CA CYS A 161 -2.34 8.81 -5.62
C CYS A 161 -2.38 7.81 -6.77
N SER A 162 -2.54 8.31 -7.98
CA SER A 162 -2.48 7.53 -9.21
C SER A 162 -1.51 8.20 -10.19
N TYR A 163 -0.60 7.43 -10.78
CA TYR A 163 0.36 7.92 -11.76
C TYR A 163 0.12 7.20 -13.09
N PRO A 164 -0.32 7.91 -14.13
CA PRO A 164 -0.49 7.32 -15.45
C PRO A 164 0.87 6.87 -15.99
N LEU A 165 0.89 5.70 -16.61
CA LEU A 165 2.05 5.21 -17.35
C LEU A 165 2.00 5.76 -18.79
N ALA A 166 3.16 5.99 -19.39
CA ALA A 166 3.28 6.38 -20.77
C ALA A 166 4.46 5.65 -21.43
N TRP A 167 4.38 5.52 -22.74
CA TRP A 167 5.52 5.14 -23.55
C TRP A 167 6.39 6.37 -23.78
N VAL A 168 7.67 6.27 -23.45
CA VAL A 168 8.64 7.36 -23.56
C VAL A 168 9.93 6.85 -24.19
N CYS A 169 10.59 7.69 -24.98
CA CYS A 169 11.90 7.36 -25.54
C CYS A 169 12.78 8.60 -25.67
N SER A 170 14.08 8.37 -25.79
CA SER A 170 15.03 9.41 -26.21
C SER A 170 14.66 9.93 -27.59
N SER A 171 14.82 11.24 -27.84
CA SER A 171 14.62 11.86 -29.15
C SER A 171 15.61 11.35 -30.20
N ALA A 172 16.71 10.72 -29.75
CA ALA A 172 17.68 10.07 -30.65
C ALA A 172 17.16 8.77 -31.30
N ILE A 173 16.06 8.18 -30.75
CA ILE A 173 15.43 7.01 -31.36
C ILE A 173 14.53 7.50 -32.50
N GLU A 174 14.80 7.11 -33.72
CA GLU A 174 13.94 7.39 -34.87
C GLU A 174 12.74 6.45 -34.86
N LEU A 175 11.53 6.99 -34.67
CA LEU A 175 10.29 6.23 -34.69
C LEU A 175 9.65 6.32 -36.07
N PRO A 176 9.07 5.22 -36.57
CA PRO A 176 8.37 5.24 -37.87
C PRO A 176 7.03 6.01 -37.77
N GLU A 177 6.54 6.42 -38.91
CA GLU A 177 5.19 6.96 -39.09
C GLU A 177 4.26 5.88 -39.68
N PRO A 178 2.95 5.91 -39.47
CA PRO A 178 2.16 6.98 -38.82
C PRO A 178 2.03 6.82 -37.30
N SER A 179 1.64 7.92 -36.62
CA SER A 179 1.24 7.93 -35.21
C SER A 179 -0.30 7.86 -35.12
N PRO A 180 -0.91 7.09 -34.17
CA PRO A 180 -0.25 6.30 -33.09
C PRO A 180 0.39 5.01 -33.62
N LEU A 181 1.52 4.64 -33.01
CA LEU A 181 2.27 3.45 -33.40
C LEU A 181 1.58 2.16 -32.94
N PRO A 182 1.48 1.15 -33.82
CA PRO A 182 1.11 -0.19 -33.41
C PRO A 182 2.11 -0.78 -32.39
N LEU A 183 1.64 -1.63 -31.49
CA LEU A 183 2.49 -2.28 -30.48
C LEU A 183 3.65 -3.06 -31.13
N ALA A 184 3.42 -3.71 -32.25
CA ALA A 184 4.43 -4.44 -33.00
C ALA A 184 5.61 -3.54 -33.44
N GLU A 185 5.34 -2.31 -33.80
CA GLU A 185 6.41 -1.35 -34.16
C GLU A 185 7.23 -0.96 -32.92
N LEU A 186 6.59 -0.77 -31.75
CA LEU A 186 7.29 -0.46 -30.50
C LEU A 186 8.27 -1.57 -30.10
N THR A 187 7.97 -2.82 -30.41
CA THR A 187 8.81 -3.98 -30.04
C THR A 187 10.07 -4.15 -30.88
N ARG A 188 10.27 -3.31 -31.89
CA ARG A 188 11.58 -3.20 -32.60
C ARG A 188 12.71 -2.79 -31.66
N TRP A 189 12.37 -2.02 -30.61
CA TRP A 189 13.29 -1.64 -29.55
C TRP A 189 13.04 -2.45 -28.28
N PRO A 190 14.03 -2.60 -27.41
CA PRO A 190 13.79 -3.16 -26.08
C PRO A 190 12.76 -2.31 -25.34
N ILE A 191 11.78 -2.99 -24.74
CA ILE A 191 10.85 -2.34 -23.81
C ILE A 191 11.50 -2.33 -22.42
N ILE A 192 11.70 -1.14 -21.85
CA ILE A 192 12.33 -0.96 -20.55
C ILE A 192 11.25 -0.68 -19.52
N THR A 193 11.14 -1.52 -18.46
CA THR A 193 10.08 -1.41 -17.47
C THR A 193 10.51 -1.97 -16.11
N TYR A 194 9.58 -1.95 -15.19
CA TYR A 194 9.74 -2.44 -13.81
C TYR A 194 10.02 -3.96 -13.75
N ALA A 195 10.45 -4.40 -12.57
CA ALA A 195 10.81 -5.80 -12.31
C ALA A 195 9.67 -6.76 -12.65
N ARG A 196 10.03 -8.01 -12.95
CA ARG A 196 9.08 -9.11 -13.20
C ARG A 196 8.08 -9.23 -12.04
N LYS A 197 6.86 -9.65 -12.34
CA LYS A 197 5.72 -9.78 -11.41
C LYS A 197 5.16 -8.44 -10.88
N THR A 198 5.68 -7.29 -11.29
CA THR A 198 5.03 -6.00 -11.01
C THR A 198 3.87 -5.75 -11.96
N ARG A 199 2.90 -4.93 -11.54
CA ARG A 199 1.73 -4.59 -12.39
C ARG A 199 2.14 -4.03 -13.77
N PRO A 200 3.11 -3.09 -13.91
CA PRO A 200 3.53 -2.61 -15.23
C PRO A 200 4.08 -3.71 -16.12
N TYR A 201 4.89 -4.62 -15.57
CA TYR A 201 5.43 -5.74 -16.33
C TYR A 201 4.31 -6.68 -16.81
N VAL A 202 3.38 -7.04 -15.93
CA VAL A 202 2.24 -7.89 -16.27
C VAL A 202 1.36 -7.24 -17.35
N ALA A 203 1.10 -5.94 -17.22
CA ALA A 203 0.32 -5.18 -18.22
C ALA A 203 0.97 -5.23 -19.61
N ILE A 204 2.31 -5.10 -19.69
CA ILE A 204 3.04 -5.25 -20.95
C ILE A 204 2.90 -6.67 -21.49
N GLN A 205 3.10 -7.69 -20.66
CA GLN A 205 2.97 -9.08 -21.10
C GLN A 205 1.57 -9.38 -21.64
N GLU A 206 0.52 -8.91 -20.97
CA GLU A 206 -0.85 -9.05 -21.43
C GLU A 206 -1.11 -8.33 -22.76
N MET A 207 -0.56 -7.11 -22.92
CA MET A 207 -0.64 -6.39 -24.19
C MET A 207 0.03 -7.17 -25.32
N LEU A 208 1.24 -7.66 -25.12
CA LEU A 208 1.98 -8.44 -26.11
C LEU A 208 1.24 -9.73 -26.47
N LEU A 209 0.70 -10.44 -25.49
CA LEU A 209 -0.04 -11.69 -25.68
C LEU A 209 -1.33 -11.46 -26.50
N ARG A 210 -2.09 -10.40 -26.20
CA ARG A 210 -3.32 -10.05 -26.94
C ARG A 210 -3.06 -9.74 -28.42
N HIS A 211 -1.85 -9.29 -28.74
CA HIS A 211 -1.43 -8.96 -30.11
C HIS A 211 -0.56 -10.06 -30.76
N ASP A 212 -0.47 -11.25 -30.14
CA ASP A 212 0.37 -12.41 -30.58
C ASP A 212 1.83 -12.04 -30.84
N ILE A 213 2.39 -11.11 -30.07
CA ILE A 213 3.79 -10.69 -30.16
C ILE A 213 4.61 -11.50 -29.15
N ARG A 214 5.48 -12.41 -29.66
CA ARG A 214 6.25 -13.35 -28.83
C ARG A 214 7.71 -12.99 -28.66
N ASP A 215 8.28 -12.25 -29.60
CA ASP A 215 9.73 -11.98 -29.69
C ASP A 215 10.13 -10.62 -29.12
N ALA A 216 9.26 -9.98 -28.32
CA ALA A 216 9.56 -8.69 -27.72
C ALA A 216 10.67 -8.80 -26.67
N ARG A 217 11.69 -7.95 -26.78
CA ARG A 217 12.76 -7.85 -25.80
C ARG A 217 12.30 -6.94 -24.66
N ILE A 218 12.17 -7.50 -23.45
CA ILE A 218 11.78 -6.74 -22.26
C ILE A 218 12.95 -6.69 -21.28
N PHE A 219 13.47 -5.48 -21.04
CA PHE A 219 14.50 -5.22 -20.04
C PHE A 219 13.82 -4.76 -18.75
N THR A 220 14.03 -5.50 -17.67
CA THR A 220 13.37 -5.26 -16.39
C THR A 220 14.37 -4.84 -15.33
N ASN A 221 13.97 -3.88 -14.49
CA ASN A 221 14.78 -3.46 -13.35
C ASN A 221 13.89 -3.15 -12.14
N SER A 222 14.39 -3.36 -10.92
CA SER A 222 13.71 -2.99 -9.68
C SER A 222 13.92 -1.52 -9.31
N SER A 223 14.96 -0.88 -9.83
CA SER A 223 15.24 0.54 -9.59
C SER A 223 14.66 1.42 -10.70
N LEU A 224 13.76 2.32 -10.33
CA LEU A 224 13.20 3.32 -11.22
C LEU A 224 14.29 4.24 -11.80
N ALA A 225 15.26 4.63 -10.98
CA ALA A 225 16.38 5.45 -11.43
C ALA A 225 17.17 4.79 -12.56
N THR A 226 17.41 3.47 -12.48
CA THR A 226 18.07 2.70 -13.53
C THR A 226 17.20 2.61 -14.78
N ILE A 227 15.90 2.38 -14.64
CA ILE A 227 14.95 2.35 -15.77
C ILE A 227 15.02 3.69 -16.52
N LEU A 228 14.87 4.79 -15.80
CA LEU A 228 14.90 6.14 -16.39
C LEU A 228 16.25 6.42 -17.08
N ARG A 229 17.35 5.97 -16.50
CA ARG A 229 18.69 6.12 -17.09
C ARG A 229 18.82 5.39 -18.42
N LEU A 230 18.40 4.12 -18.48
CA LEU A 230 18.44 3.34 -19.71
C LEU A 230 17.59 3.96 -20.83
N VAL A 231 16.42 4.52 -20.47
CA VAL A 231 15.55 5.21 -21.44
C VAL A 231 16.18 6.51 -21.94
N ARG A 232 16.79 7.31 -21.05
CA ARG A 232 17.52 8.54 -21.41
C ARG A 232 18.68 8.26 -22.35
N ASP A 233 19.41 7.19 -22.08
CA ASP A 233 20.58 6.78 -22.89
C ASP A 233 20.18 6.13 -24.24
N GLY A 234 18.87 6.08 -24.57
CA GLY A 234 18.38 5.59 -25.86
C GLY A 234 18.48 4.07 -26.05
N ILE A 235 18.61 3.29 -24.97
CA ILE A 235 18.72 1.83 -25.05
C ILE A 235 17.41 1.18 -25.52
N GLY A 236 16.26 1.85 -25.27
CA GLY A 236 14.96 1.36 -25.69
C GLY A 236 13.83 2.31 -25.34
N ILE A 237 12.60 1.79 -25.40
CA ILE A 237 11.37 2.52 -25.12
C ILE A 237 10.93 2.19 -23.71
N GLY A 238 10.76 3.21 -22.84
CA GLY A 238 10.32 3.06 -21.48
C GLY A 238 8.79 3.01 -21.35
N TYR A 239 8.30 2.18 -20.43
CA TYR A 239 6.91 2.21 -20.00
C TYR A 239 6.87 2.65 -18.53
N VAL A 240 6.78 3.96 -18.31
CA VAL A 240 7.00 4.62 -17.02
C VAL A 240 6.10 5.85 -16.87
N PRO A 241 5.87 6.38 -15.65
CA PRO A 241 5.21 7.66 -15.48
C PRO A 241 6.03 8.80 -16.06
N PRO A 242 5.50 9.60 -17.00
CA PRO A 242 6.25 10.64 -17.72
C PRO A 242 6.69 11.79 -16.81
N MET A 243 6.06 11.96 -15.64
CA MET A 243 6.41 13.01 -14.68
C MET A 243 7.88 12.96 -14.22
N PHE A 244 8.51 11.78 -14.22
CA PHE A 244 9.93 11.63 -13.87
C PHE A 244 10.89 12.08 -14.97
N LEU A 245 10.35 12.43 -16.12
CA LEU A 245 11.07 12.90 -17.30
C LEU A 245 10.59 14.28 -17.74
N ALA A 246 9.91 15.03 -16.87
CA ALA A 246 9.30 16.32 -17.20
C ALA A 246 10.31 17.32 -17.75
N THR A 247 11.52 17.39 -17.19
CA THR A 247 12.60 18.26 -17.67
C THR A 247 13.05 17.88 -19.08
N GLU A 248 13.26 16.60 -19.32
CA GLU A 248 13.71 16.07 -20.62
C GLU A 248 12.63 16.16 -21.69
N LEU A 249 11.37 15.94 -21.30
CA LEU A 249 10.22 16.14 -22.18
C LEU A 249 10.08 17.63 -22.54
N GLY A 250 10.25 18.53 -21.56
CA GLY A 250 10.20 19.97 -21.78
C GLY A 250 11.34 20.50 -22.63
N SER A 251 12.55 19.93 -22.53
CA SER A 251 13.71 20.29 -23.35
C SER A 251 13.73 19.62 -24.75
N GLY A 252 12.83 18.67 -25.00
CA GLY A 252 12.77 17.91 -26.24
C GLY A 252 13.84 16.82 -26.38
N THR A 253 14.64 16.53 -25.32
CA THR A 253 15.62 15.44 -25.35
C THR A 253 14.98 14.07 -25.20
N MET A 254 13.76 14.04 -24.66
CA MET A 254 12.88 12.89 -24.60
C MET A 254 11.54 13.23 -25.23
N ARG A 255 10.81 12.22 -25.66
CA ARG A 255 9.46 12.38 -26.21
C ARG A 255 8.50 11.30 -25.75
N LEU A 256 7.23 11.65 -25.68
CA LEU A 256 6.15 10.68 -25.53
C LEU A 256 5.95 9.93 -26.84
N VAL A 257 5.71 8.64 -26.73
CA VAL A 257 5.37 7.80 -27.87
C VAL A 257 3.86 7.51 -27.82
N ARG A 258 3.14 7.99 -28.81
CA ARG A 258 1.71 7.68 -28.95
C ARG A 258 1.55 6.24 -29.44
N ALA A 259 0.96 5.40 -28.60
CA ALA A 259 0.64 4.01 -28.90
C ALA A 259 -0.87 3.83 -29.04
N ALA A 260 -1.28 2.89 -29.88
CA ALA A 260 -2.70 2.61 -30.11
C ALA A 260 -3.41 1.93 -28.92
N GLN A 261 -2.65 1.42 -27.94
CA GLN A 261 -3.19 0.71 -26.79
C GLN A 261 -3.46 1.64 -25.61
N PRO A 262 -4.55 1.37 -24.83
CA PRO A 262 -4.81 2.11 -23.62
C PRO A 262 -3.67 1.91 -22.61
N LEU A 263 -3.33 2.96 -21.89
CA LEU A 263 -2.27 2.98 -20.89
C LEU A 263 -2.85 2.69 -19.51
N ALA A 264 -2.12 1.92 -18.69
CA ALA A 264 -2.47 1.66 -17.31
C ALA A 264 -2.00 2.79 -16.39
N SER A 265 -2.51 2.82 -15.17
CA SER A 265 -2.02 3.69 -14.11
C SER A 265 -1.42 2.87 -12.95
N LEU A 266 -0.59 3.55 -12.18
CA LEU A 266 -0.04 3.04 -10.92
C LEU A 266 -0.85 3.62 -9.77
N ASP A 267 -1.84 2.84 -9.28
CA ASP A 267 -2.72 3.27 -8.20
C ASP A 267 -2.11 2.88 -6.86
N TYR A 268 -1.66 3.87 -6.11
CA TYR A 268 -1.02 3.69 -4.82
C TYR A 268 -2.01 3.80 -3.68
N THR A 269 -1.81 2.96 -2.66
CA THR A 269 -2.51 3.03 -1.37
C THR A 269 -1.50 3.16 -0.24
N VAL A 270 -1.90 3.82 0.85
CA VAL A 270 -1.36 3.50 2.15
C VAL A 270 -2.12 2.31 2.69
N SER A 271 -1.37 1.27 3.03
CA SER A 271 -1.88 0.05 3.63
C SER A 271 -1.18 -0.16 4.97
N TRP A 272 -1.93 -0.52 6.02
CA TRP A 272 -1.35 -0.64 7.37
C TRP A 272 -2.00 -1.78 8.15
N VAL A 273 -1.23 -2.36 9.07
CA VAL A 273 -1.74 -3.38 9.99
C VAL A 273 -2.69 -2.72 10.99
N ARG A 274 -3.91 -3.21 11.06
CA ARG A 274 -4.91 -2.76 12.04
C ARG A 274 -4.62 -3.42 13.39
N TYR A 275 -3.96 -2.68 14.28
CA TYR A 275 -3.80 -3.08 15.67
C TYR A 275 -4.88 -2.39 16.52
N PRO A 276 -5.47 -3.02 17.54
CA PRO A 276 -6.40 -2.36 18.47
C PRO A 276 -5.81 -1.16 19.19
N GLU A 277 -4.51 -1.14 19.40
CA GLU A 277 -3.76 -0.01 19.98
C GLU A 277 -2.94 0.77 18.95
N GLY A 278 -3.16 0.52 17.64
CA GLY A 278 -2.34 1.00 16.53
C GLY A 278 -2.49 2.49 16.18
N ARG A 279 -2.53 3.35 17.20
CA ARG A 279 -2.70 4.81 17.05
C ARG A 279 -1.69 5.44 16.10
N ILE A 280 -0.45 4.95 16.09
CA ILE A 280 0.62 5.52 15.26
C ILE A 280 0.41 5.16 13.79
N ALA A 281 0.12 3.90 13.47
CA ALA A 281 -0.06 3.47 12.08
C ALA A 281 -1.24 4.17 11.40
N ASP A 282 -2.37 4.33 12.10
CA ASP A 282 -3.53 5.08 11.61
C ASP A 282 -3.22 6.58 11.40
N ALA A 283 -2.48 7.20 12.35
CA ALA A 283 -2.07 8.60 12.24
C ALA A 283 -1.12 8.81 11.05
N VAL A 284 -0.16 7.90 10.86
CA VAL A 284 0.77 7.88 9.73
C VAL A 284 0.00 7.71 8.41
N ALA A 285 -0.96 6.79 8.35
CA ALA A 285 -1.79 6.58 7.16
C ALA A 285 -2.63 7.81 6.80
N GLN A 286 -3.18 8.48 7.81
CA GLN A 286 -3.93 9.72 7.59
C GLN A 286 -3.02 10.85 7.07
N LEU A 287 -1.85 11.02 7.68
CA LEU A 287 -0.88 12.02 7.27
C LEU A 287 -0.39 11.77 5.84
N ALA A 288 -0.09 10.50 5.49
CA ALA A 288 0.31 10.13 4.14
C ALA A 288 -0.74 10.52 3.09
N SER A 289 -2.03 10.30 3.39
CA SER A 289 -3.12 10.72 2.47
C SER A 289 -3.20 12.23 2.32
N GLN A 290 -2.99 12.99 3.39
CA GLN A 290 -2.97 14.46 3.35
C GLN A 290 -1.77 14.97 2.53
N THR A 291 -0.60 14.37 2.71
CA THR A 291 0.61 14.74 1.97
C THR A 291 0.48 14.41 0.48
N ALA A 292 -0.02 13.22 0.16
CA ALA A 292 -0.24 12.81 -1.23
C ALA A 292 -1.22 13.75 -1.95
N ALA A 293 -2.30 14.18 -1.29
CA ALA A 293 -3.27 15.13 -1.84
C ALA A 293 -2.67 16.53 -2.08
N ALA A 294 -1.68 16.93 -1.28
CA ALA A 294 -0.97 18.21 -1.45
C ALA A 294 0.07 18.18 -2.58
N HIS A 295 0.39 16.99 -3.10
CA HIS A 295 1.33 16.79 -4.22
C HIS A 295 0.59 16.13 -5.40
N PRO A 296 -0.40 16.83 -5.98
CA PRO A 296 -1.17 16.29 -7.10
C PRO A 296 -0.25 16.06 -8.30
N THR A 297 -0.56 15.04 -9.06
CA THR A 297 0.13 14.71 -10.31
C THR A 297 -0.23 15.77 -11.38
N SER A 298 0.47 16.88 -11.39
CA SER A 298 0.22 17.97 -12.37
C SER A 298 0.84 17.64 -13.73
N LEU A 299 0.27 16.65 -14.43
CA LEU A 299 0.43 16.50 -15.89
C LEU A 299 -0.93 16.29 -16.57
N SER A 300 -2.04 16.75 -15.95
CA SER A 300 -3.39 16.55 -16.49
C SER A 300 -3.84 17.55 -17.56
N GLU A 301 -3.05 18.54 -17.93
CA GLU A 301 -3.53 19.61 -18.86
C GLU A 301 -2.64 19.82 -20.09
N GLY A 302 -2.08 18.79 -20.69
CA GLY A 302 -1.26 18.98 -21.91
C GLY A 302 -1.03 17.78 -22.80
N PHE A 303 -1.54 16.61 -22.44
CA PHE A 303 -1.16 15.36 -23.13
C PHE A 303 -2.37 14.55 -23.62
N HIS A 304 -3.33 15.21 -24.29
CA HIS A 304 -4.39 14.56 -25.10
C HIS A 304 -4.02 14.54 -26.57
#